data_753cc6baeb131710d9a8ce36857821e4
#
_entry.id   753cc6baeb131710d9a8ce36857821e4
#
_cell.length_a   1.000
_cell.length_b   1.000
_cell.length_c   1.000
_cell.angle_alpha   90.00
_cell.angle_beta   90.00
_cell.angle_gamma   90.00
#
_symmetry.space_group_name_H-M   'P 1'
#
loop_
_entity.id
_entity.type
_entity.pdbx_description
1 polymer ?
#
loop_
_entity_poly.entity_id
_entity_poly.type
_entity_poly.pdbx_seq_one_letter_code
_entity_poly.pdbx_strand_id
1 'polypeptide(L)'
;SGAEINSDHIEELLQNYSFVSLSEMMNISGVLQKDAEVWRKLKLAEKYNIPIDGHAPGIIGEVLKQYVSAGISTDHESVSLSEALEKISLGMKILIREGSAAKNYEALKSLINSHPYSLMFCTDDSHPGDLIHCGHIDKIVRRAIADGFDLFQVLRIASLHPIQHYHLPVGTLRI
;
A
#
# COMPACT_ATOMS: atom_id res chain seq x y z
N SER A 1 6.28 -20.54 11.37
CA SER A 1 5.57 -19.62 12.25
C SER A 1 4.90 -20.40 13.36
N GLY A 2 4.70 -19.77 14.52
CA GLY A 2 4.07 -20.41 15.69
C GLY A 2 2.54 -20.39 15.68
N ALA A 3 1.91 -19.75 14.70
CA ALA A 3 0.45 -19.66 14.59
C ALA A 3 0.01 -19.52 13.14
N GLU A 4 -1.24 -19.89 12.87
CA GLU A 4 -1.90 -19.73 11.59
C GLU A 4 -3.20 -18.94 11.76
N ILE A 5 -3.41 -17.92 10.92
CA ILE A 5 -4.67 -17.19 10.81
C ILE A 5 -5.30 -17.60 9.47
N ASN A 6 -6.33 -18.43 9.54
CA ASN A 6 -7.09 -18.87 8.37
C ASN A 6 -8.23 -17.89 8.03
N SER A 7 -8.96 -18.17 6.96
CA SER A 7 -10.07 -17.33 6.49
C SER A 7 -11.22 -17.23 7.49
N ASP A 8 -11.48 -18.29 8.29
CA ASP A 8 -12.54 -18.25 9.30
C ASP A 8 -12.19 -17.28 10.43
N HIS A 9 -10.91 -17.27 10.86
CA HIS A 9 -10.42 -16.29 11.84
C HIS A 9 -10.50 -14.85 11.29
N ILE A 10 -10.17 -14.64 10.01
CA ILE A 10 -10.29 -13.32 9.38
C ILE A 10 -11.76 -12.89 9.33
N GLU A 11 -12.67 -13.78 8.96
CA GLU A 11 -14.09 -13.46 8.94
C GLU A 11 -14.63 -13.08 10.33
N GLU A 12 -14.26 -13.83 11.37
CA GLU A 12 -14.61 -13.50 12.75
C GLU A 12 -14.08 -12.12 13.16
N LEU A 13 -12.83 -11.80 12.82
CA LEU A 13 -12.24 -10.50 13.09
C LEU A 13 -12.97 -9.36 12.36
N LEU A 14 -13.32 -9.55 11.07
CA LEU A 14 -14.05 -8.56 10.28
C LEU A 14 -15.50 -8.36 10.76
N GLN A 15 -16.12 -9.38 11.36
CA GLN A 15 -17.45 -9.27 11.95
C GLN A 15 -17.45 -8.48 13.26
N ASN A 16 -16.41 -8.62 14.06
CA ASN A 16 -16.36 -8.09 15.42
C ASN A 16 -15.61 -6.76 15.55
N TYR A 17 -14.79 -6.40 14.55
CA TYR A 17 -13.94 -5.22 14.59
C TYR A 17 -13.97 -4.46 13.26
N SER A 18 -13.73 -3.15 13.32
CA SER A 18 -13.65 -2.27 12.13
C SER A 18 -12.23 -2.25 11.58
N PHE A 19 -11.92 -3.18 10.68
CA PHE A 19 -10.68 -3.12 9.92
C PHE A 19 -10.86 -2.34 8.62
N VAL A 20 -9.81 -1.66 8.17
CA VAL A 20 -9.83 -0.78 6.99
C VAL A 20 -9.23 -1.40 5.76
N SER A 21 -8.47 -2.48 5.90
CA SER A 21 -7.90 -3.25 4.79
C SER A 21 -7.60 -4.69 5.18
N LEU A 22 -7.48 -5.56 4.19
CA LEU A 22 -6.79 -6.84 4.33
C LEU A 22 -5.30 -6.59 4.06
N SER A 23 -4.49 -6.68 5.08
CA SER A 23 -3.06 -6.40 5.05
C SER A 23 -2.28 -7.59 4.53
N GLU A 24 -1.19 -7.36 4.04
CA GLU A 24 -0.58 -7.39 2.71
C GLU A 24 -0.54 -8.81 2.16
N MET A 25 -0.93 -8.97 0.92
CA MET A 25 -0.95 -10.26 0.23
C MET A 25 0.44 -10.63 -0.30
N MET A 26 1.26 -11.24 0.58
CA MET A 26 2.61 -11.71 0.27
C MET A 26 2.64 -13.03 -0.50
N ASN A 27 1.56 -13.85 -0.43
CA ASN A 27 1.51 -15.15 -1.08
C ASN A 27 1.14 -15.05 -2.56
N ILE A 28 2.04 -14.48 -3.36
CA ILE A 28 1.86 -14.31 -4.81
C ILE A 28 1.54 -15.64 -5.48
N SER A 29 2.28 -16.71 -5.17
CA SER A 29 2.06 -18.02 -5.76
C SER A 29 0.68 -18.59 -5.43
N GLY A 30 0.18 -18.39 -4.22
CA GLY A 30 -1.16 -18.80 -3.83
C GLY A 30 -2.26 -18.02 -4.59
N VAL A 31 -2.04 -16.74 -4.86
CA VAL A 31 -2.94 -15.95 -5.71
C VAL A 31 -2.99 -16.51 -7.13
N LEU A 32 -1.83 -16.72 -7.75
CA LEU A 32 -1.69 -17.18 -9.13
C LEU A 32 -2.22 -18.61 -9.36
N GLN A 33 -1.95 -19.51 -8.40
CA GLN A 33 -2.38 -20.90 -8.45
C GLN A 33 -3.83 -21.10 -7.98
N LYS A 34 -4.49 -20.02 -7.57
CA LYS A 34 -5.85 -20.03 -7.02
C LYS A 34 -5.99 -20.95 -5.81
N ASP A 35 -5.00 -20.86 -4.90
CA ASP A 35 -5.08 -21.56 -3.62
C ASP A 35 -6.38 -21.22 -2.91
N ALA A 36 -7.10 -22.26 -2.46
CA ALA A 36 -8.45 -22.10 -1.95
C ALA A 36 -8.51 -21.20 -0.71
N GLU A 37 -7.53 -21.33 0.20
CA GLU A 37 -7.49 -20.56 1.43
C GLU A 37 -7.11 -19.10 1.17
N VAL A 38 -6.14 -18.86 0.27
CA VAL A 38 -5.77 -17.50 -0.16
C VAL A 38 -6.98 -16.80 -0.79
N TRP A 39 -7.66 -17.46 -1.71
CA TRP A 39 -8.82 -16.86 -2.39
C TRP A 39 -10.03 -16.67 -1.48
N ARG A 40 -10.23 -17.51 -0.46
CA ARG A 40 -11.25 -17.25 0.56
C ARG A 40 -10.97 -15.95 1.30
N LYS A 41 -9.71 -15.67 1.68
CA LYS A 41 -9.30 -14.40 2.32
C LYS A 41 -9.55 -13.20 1.42
N LEU A 42 -9.19 -13.28 0.12
CA LEU A 42 -9.45 -12.20 -0.84
C LEU A 42 -10.95 -11.92 -0.99
N LYS A 43 -11.77 -12.96 -1.08
CA LYS A 43 -13.24 -12.82 -1.15
C LYS A 43 -13.86 -12.21 0.12
N LEU A 44 -13.24 -12.40 1.28
CA LEU A 44 -13.69 -11.73 2.50
C LEU A 44 -13.48 -10.21 2.39
N ALA A 45 -12.33 -9.76 1.88
CA ALA A 45 -12.11 -8.34 1.66
C ALA A 45 -13.15 -7.74 0.68
N GLU A 46 -13.47 -8.44 -0.40
CA GLU A 46 -14.54 -8.06 -1.33
C GLU A 46 -15.91 -8.00 -0.61
N LYS A 47 -16.27 -9.03 0.15
CA LYS A 47 -17.53 -9.12 0.91
C LYS A 47 -17.71 -7.96 1.87
N TYR A 48 -16.64 -7.56 2.55
CA TYR A 48 -16.65 -6.46 3.53
C TYR A 48 -16.30 -5.09 2.93
N ASN A 49 -16.11 -5.03 1.60
CA ASN A 49 -15.79 -3.81 0.85
C ASN A 49 -14.59 -3.05 1.43
N ILE A 50 -13.53 -3.78 1.76
CA ILE A 50 -12.25 -3.24 2.21
C ILE A 50 -11.18 -3.49 1.17
N PRO A 51 -10.22 -2.56 0.95
CA PRO A 51 -9.12 -2.78 0.03
C PRO A 51 -8.18 -3.90 0.50
N ILE A 52 -7.46 -4.47 -0.46
CA ILE A 52 -6.42 -5.47 -0.20
C ILE A 52 -5.08 -4.82 -0.50
N ASP A 53 -4.22 -4.79 0.50
CA ASP A 53 -2.86 -4.33 0.32
C ASP A 53 -1.98 -5.42 -0.28
N GLY A 54 -1.07 -5.00 -1.16
CA GLY A 54 -0.18 -5.88 -1.87
C GLY A 54 1.28 -5.80 -1.42
N HIS A 55 1.99 -6.86 -1.74
CA HIS A 55 3.43 -7.00 -1.57
C HIS A 55 3.94 -7.73 -2.83
N ALA A 56 4.42 -6.96 -3.81
CA ALA A 56 4.62 -7.45 -5.16
C ALA A 56 6.01 -7.10 -5.74
N PRO A 57 7.12 -7.49 -5.04
CA PRO A 57 8.46 -7.13 -5.50
C PRO A 57 8.78 -7.77 -6.86
N GLY A 58 9.14 -6.94 -7.83
CA GLY A 58 9.63 -7.39 -9.13
C GLY A 58 8.62 -8.09 -10.03
N ILE A 59 7.33 -8.17 -9.67
CA ILE A 59 6.33 -8.75 -10.56
C ILE A 59 5.85 -7.75 -11.60
N ILE A 60 5.84 -8.20 -12.85
CA ILE A 60 5.46 -7.43 -14.05
C ILE A 60 4.70 -8.34 -15.05
N GLY A 61 4.20 -7.77 -16.11
CA GLY A 61 3.59 -8.50 -17.22
C GLY A 61 2.32 -9.25 -16.82
N GLU A 62 2.17 -10.44 -17.35
CA GLU A 62 0.95 -11.25 -17.15
C GLU A 62 0.77 -11.71 -15.69
N VAL A 63 1.86 -11.95 -14.98
CA VAL A 63 1.85 -12.26 -13.54
C VAL A 63 1.26 -11.11 -12.74
N LEU A 64 1.67 -9.89 -13.03
CA LEU A 64 1.13 -8.69 -12.39
C LEU A 64 -0.37 -8.51 -12.69
N LYS A 65 -0.79 -8.70 -13.94
CA LYS A 65 -2.21 -8.61 -14.31
C LYS A 65 -3.08 -9.60 -13.51
N GLN A 66 -2.62 -10.84 -13.38
CA GLN A 66 -3.32 -11.84 -12.58
C GLN A 66 -3.40 -11.45 -11.10
N TYR A 67 -2.31 -10.93 -10.55
CA TYR A 67 -2.25 -10.47 -9.15
C TYR A 67 -3.23 -9.31 -8.92
N VAL A 68 -3.25 -8.31 -9.79
CA VAL A 68 -4.18 -7.18 -9.73
C VAL A 68 -5.63 -7.63 -9.94
N SER A 69 -5.89 -8.58 -10.85
CA SER A 69 -7.24 -9.11 -11.10
C SER A 69 -7.85 -9.83 -9.91
N ALA A 70 -7.02 -10.24 -8.94
CA ALA A 70 -7.48 -10.81 -7.67
C ALA A 70 -7.98 -9.76 -6.66
N GLY A 71 -8.01 -8.48 -7.05
CA GLY A 71 -8.51 -7.38 -6.22
C GLY A 71 -7.44 -6.67 -5.38
N ILE A 72 -6.17 -7.02 -5.54
CA ILE A 72 -5.07 -6.41 -4.80
C ILE A 72 -4.79 -5.02 -5.40
N SER A 73 -4.80 -3.99 -4.55
CA SER A 73 -4.94 -2.59 -4.97
C SER A 73 -3.72 -1.71 -4.71
N THR A 74 -2.74 -2.19 -3.93
CA THR A 74 -1.55 -1.41 -3.57
C THR A 74 -0.26 -2.19 -3.77
N ASP A 75 0.87 -1.48 -3.82
CA ASP A 75 2.21 -2.05 -3.70
C ASP A 75 3.18 -1.05 -3.07
N HIS A 76 4.04 -1.54 -2.17
CA HIS A 76 5.11 -0.75 -1.52
C HIS A 76 6.51 -1.28 -1.82
N GLU A 77 6.61 -2.35 -2.63
CA GLU A 77 7.85 -3.07 -2.93
C GLU A 77 8.55 -2.63 -4.23
N SER A 78 7.89 -1.82 -5.05
CA SER A 78 8.49 -1.34 -6.30
C SER A 78 9.78 -0.56 -6.04
N VAL A 79 10.88 -0.97 -6.69
CA VAL A 79 12.20 -0.37 -6.54
C VAL A 79 12.70 0.32 -7.82
N SER A 80 11.91 0.30 -8.89
CA SER A 80 12.20 0.98 -10.13
C SER A 80 10.99 1.73 -10.67
N LEU A 81 11.25 2.82 -11.41
CA LEU A 81 10.21 3.63 -12.02
C LEU A 81 9.37 2.83 -13.04
N SER A 82 10.01 1.96 -13.84
CA SER A 82 9.31 1.14 -14.83
C SER A 82 8.33 0.16 -14.20
N GLU A 83 8.74 -0.50 -13.11
CA GLU A 83 7.88 -1.41 -12.34
C GLU A 83 6.68 -0.67 -11.74
N ALA A 84 6.92 0.47 -11.10
CA ALA A 84 5.86 1.28 -10.51
C ALA A 84 4.87 1.80 -11.55
N LEU A 85 5.35 2.26 -12.71
CA LEU A 85 4.50 2.74 -13.80
C LEU A 85 3.61 1.62 -14.38
N GLU A 86 4.13 0.40 -14.52
CA GLU A 86 3.32 -0.72 -14.97
C GLU A 86 2.20 -1.05 -13.98
N LYS A 87 2.49 -1.08 -12.68
CA LYS A 87 1.49 -1.27 -11.62
C LYS A 87 0.43 -0.16 -11.63
N ILE A 88 0.85 1.10 -11.76
CA ILE A 88 -0.06 2.25 -11.90
C ILE A 88 -0.95 2.11 -13.13
N SER A 89 -0.42 1.65 -14.26
CA SER A 89 -1.20 1.46 -15.49
C SER A 89 -2.32 0.43 -15.35
N LEU A 90 -2.18 -0.50 -14.42
CA LEU A 90 -3.18 -1.49 -14.05
C LEU A 90 -4.10 -1.05 -12.88
N GLY A 91 -3.98 0.19 -12.44
CA GLY A 91 -4.84 0.78 -11.41
C GLY A 91 -4.36 0.64 -9.97
N MET A 92 -3.20 0.04 -9.72
CA MET A 92 -2.64 -0.03 -8.37
C MET A 92 -2.21 1.33 -7.85
N LYS A 93 -2.29 1.51 -6.53
CA LYS A 93 -1.63 2.60 -5.82
C LYS A 93 -0.22 2.18 -5.41
N ILE A 94 0.74 3.07 -5.58
CA ILE A 94 2.12 2.86 -5.16
C ILE A 94 2.37 3.61 -3.86
N LEU A 95 2.86 2.91 -2.86
CA LEU A 95 3.25 3.50 -1.60
C LEU A 95 4.77 3.76 -1.64
N ILE A 96 5.14 5.03 -1.67
CA ILE A 96 6.55 5.43 -1.53
C ILE A 96 6.95 5.20 -0.08
N ARG A 97 7.94 4.33 0.12
CA ARG A 97 8.33 3.77 1.40
C ARG A 97 9.67 4.30 1.88
N GLU A 98 9.73 4.71 3.16
CA GLU A 98 10.95 5.12 3.85
C GLU A 98 11.03 4.48 5.24
N GLY A 99 11.16 3.15 5.28
CA GLY A 99 11.37 2.39 6.50
C GLY A 99 12.80 2.44 7.03
N SER A 100 13.09 1.66 8.05
CA SER A 100 14.44 1.49 8.56
C SER A 100 15.29 0.58 7.66
N ALA A 101 14.70 -0.51 7.17
CA ALA A 101 15.39 -1.49 6.34
C ALA A 101 15.24 -1.21 4.84
N ALA A 102 14.03 -0.90 4.38
CA ALA A 102 13.71 -0.76 2.97
C ALA A 102 13.20 0.64 2.62
N LYS A 103 13.69 1.17 1.51
CA LYS A 103 13.43 2.54 1.05
C LYS A 103 13.37 2.57 -0.47
N ASN A 104 12.39 3.28 -1.02
CA ASN A 104 12.27 3.45 -2.47
C ASN A 104 11.99 4.89 -2.91
N TYR A 105 12.04 5.86 -1.97
CA TYR A 105 11.77 7.26 -2.28
C TYR A 105 12.61 7.80 -3.43
N GLU A 106 13.93 7.59 -3.42
CA GLU A 106 14.81 8.10 -4.49
C GLU A 106 14.45 7.54 -5.87
N ALA A 107 14.08 6.27 -5.94
CA ALA A 107 13.71 5.63 -7.20
C ALA A 107 12.36 6.12 -7.73
N LEU A 108 11.45 6.50 -6.85
CA LEU A 108 10.04 6.74 -7.19
C LEU A 108 9.60 8.20 -7.03
N LYS A 109 10.40 9.09 -6.45
CA LYS A 109 10.00 10.48 -6.16
C LYS A 109 9.53 11.28 -7.37
N SER A 110 10.00 10.96 -8.59
CA SER A 110 9.53 11.62 -9.82
C SER A 110 8.03 11.40 -10.09
N LEU A 111 7.46 10.31 -9.56
CA LEU A 111 6.03 10.03 -9.64
C LEU A 111 5.18 11.05 -8.87
N ILE A 112 5.75 11.73 -7.88
CA ILE A 112 5.06 12.80 -7.14
C ILE A 112 4.52 13.87 -8.08
N ASN A 113 5.27 14.21 -9.13
CA ASN A 113 4.81 15.18 -10.15
C ASN A 113 3.99 14.54 -11.26
N SER A 114 4.36 13.34 -11.72
CA SER A 114 3.76 12.73 -12.90
C SER A 114 2.48 11.93 -12.63
N HIS A 115 2.39 11.27 -11.47
CA HIS A 115 1.28 10.39 -11.12
C HIS A 115 0.80 10.57 -9.66
N PRO A 116 0.60 11.82 -9.18
CA PRO A 116 0.33 12.08 -7.76
C PRO A 116 -0.88 11.32 -7.23
N TYR A 117 -1.94 11.19 -8.02
CA TYR A 117 -3.18 10.52 -7.60
C TYR A 117 -3.05 9.00 -7.40
N SER A 118 -1.96 8.41 -7.89
CA SER A 118 -1.67 6.99 -7.73
C SER A 118 -0.72 6.70 -6.57
N LEU A 119 -0.38 7.73 -5.78
CA LEU A 119 0.61 7.62 -4.71
C LEU A 119 0.01 7.76 -3.32
N MET A 120 0.64 7.05 -2.39
CA MET A 120 0.56 7.25 -0.95
C MET A 120 1.98 7.15 -0.36
N PHE A 121 2.16 7.48 0.93
CA PHE A 121 3.40 7.26 1.65
C PHE A 121 3.22 6.19 2.71
N CYS A 122 4.26 5.38 2.94
CA CYS A 122 4.34 4.46 4.06
C CYS A 122 5.75 4.39 4.64
N THR A 123 5.88 3.81 5.81
CA THR A 123 7.18 3.56 6.43
C THR A 123 7.53 2.09 6.46
N ASP A 124 6.52 1.21 6.39
CA ASP A 124 6.72 -0.22 6.55
C ASP A 124 7.48 -0.51 7.87
N ASP A 125 8.37 -1.48 7.90
CA ASP A 125 9.17 -1.81 9.09
C ASP A 125 10.05 -0.64 9.53
N SER A 126 9.67 -0.02 10.65
CA SER A 126 10.42 1.10 11.24
C SER A 126 10.86 0.77 12.66
N HIS A 127 12.15 0.87 12.90
CA HIS A 127 12.70 0.70 14.24
C HIS A 127 12.21 1.81 15.19
N PRO A 128 11.83 1.49 16.44
CA PRO A 128 11.34 2.50 17.39
C PRO A 128 12.26 3.70 17.58
N GLY A 129 13.57 3.49 17.56
CA GLY A 129 14.56 4.57 17.61
C GLY A 129 14.47 5.51 16.43
N ASP A 130 14.24 5.01 15.21
CA ASP A 130 14.08 5.85 14.02
C ASP A 130 12.79 6.67 14.08
N LEU A 131 11.71 6.08 14.60
CA LEU A 131 10.44 6.79 14.79
C LEU A 131 10.60 7.98 15.75
N ILE A 132 11.36 7.79 16.84
CA ILE A 132 11.60 8.85 17.84
C ILE A 132 12.53 9.95 17.29
N HIS A 133 13.62 9.57 16.62
CA HIS A 133 14.66 10.53 16.21
C HIS A 133 14.44 11.13 14.82
N CYS A 134 13.81 10.39 13.90
CA CYS A 134 13.65 10.83 12.51
C CYS A 134 12.20 11.24 12.17
N GLY A 135 11.23 10.73 12.91
CA GLY A 135 9.80 10.88 12.61
C GLY A 135 9.24 9.72 11.81
N HIS A 136 7.98 9.85 11.39
CA HIS A 136 7.21 8.83 10.65
C HIS A 136 6.90 9.32 9.22
N ILE A 137 5.64 9.42 8.82
CA ILE A 137 5.22 9.97 7.52
C ILE A 137 5.68 11.43 7.34
N ASP A 138 5.72 12.20 8.43
CA ASP A 138 6.23 13.59 8.42
C ASP A 138 7.67 13.69 7.93
N LYS A 139 8.51 12.69 8.17
CA LYS A 139 9.87 12.60 7.62
C LYS A 139 9.85 12.60 6.09
N ILE A 140 8.96 11.80 5.48
CA ILE A 140 8.83 11.72 4.01
C ILE A 140 8.30 13.05 3.47
N VAL A 141 7.30 13.63 4.14
CA VAL A 141 6.73 14.93 3.78
C VAL A 141 7.80 16.03 3.79
N ARG A 142 8.57 16.16 4.91
CA ARG A 142 9.64 17.14 5.00
C ARG A 142 10.68 16.98 3.89
N ARG A 143 11.05 15.73 3.58
CA ARG A 143 12.01 15.41 2.53
C ARG A 143 11.48 15.83 1.15
N ALA A 144 10.24 15.48 0.83
CA ALA A 144 9.64 15.82 -0.46
C ALA A 144 9.54 17.34 -0.65
N ILE A 145 9.18 18.09 0.39
CA ILE A 145 9.15 19.57 0.36
C ILE A 145 10.56 20.12 0.15
N ALA A 146 11.57 19.58 0.85
CA ALA A 146 12.96 20.00 0.69
C ALA A 146 13.52 19.70 -0.71
N ASP A 147 13.06 18.64 -1.35
CA ASP A 147 13.36 18.30 -2.75
C ASP A 147 12.62 19.19 -3.77
N GLY A 148 11.76 20.13 -3.31
CA GLY A 148 11.10 21.12 -4.15
C GLY A 148 9.73 20.68 -4.72
N PHE A 149 9.13 19.59 -4.22
CA PHE A 149 7.78 19.20 -4.61
C PHE A 149 6.73 20.13 -4.02
N ASP A 150 5.61 20.29 -4.72
CA ASP A 150 4.51 21.14 -4.26
C ASP A 150 3.95 20.66 -2.92
N LEU A 151 3.85 21.60 -1.97
CA LEU A 151 3.39 21.33 -0.60
C LEU A 151 2.01 20.66 -0.56
N PHE A 152 1.06 21.18 -1.32
CA PHE A 152 -0.31 20.67 -1.25
C PHE A 152 -0.44 19.30 -1.90
N GLN A 153 0.34 19.04 -2.95
CA GLN A 153 0.42 17.73 -3.58
C GLN A 153 1.02 16.70 -2.63
N VAL A 154 2.13 17.03 -1.97
CA VAL A 154 2.77 16.17 -0.97
C VAL A 154 1.83 15.87 0.20
N LEU A 155 1.11 16.88 0.71
CA LEU A 155 0.13 16.68 1.78
C LEU A 155 -1.06 15.81 1.35
N ARG A 156 -1.51 15.91 0.09
CA ARG A 156 -2.55 15.01 -0.44
C ARG A 156 -2.07 13.55 -0.48
N ILE A 157 -0.87 13.31 -0.93
CA ILE A 157 -0.26 11.96 -0.96
C ILE A 157 -0.13 11.40 0.46
N ALA A 158 0.22 12.23 1.42
CA ALA A 158 0.42 11.82 2.81
C ALA A 158 -0.86 11.60 3.62
N SER A 159 -1.98 12.23 3.22
CA SER A 159 -3.21 12.23 4.03
C SER A 159 -4.47 11.94 3.22
N LEU A 160 -4.82 12.77 2.23
CA LEU A 160 -6.09 12.66 1.51
C LEU A 160 -6.20 11.34 0.73
N HIS A 161 -5.14 10.93 0.04
CA HIS A 161 -5.17 9.72 -0.76
C HIS A 161 -5.33 8.46 0.09
N PRO A 162 -4.61 8.27 1.23
CA PRO A 162 -4.90 7.18 2.16
C PRO A 162 -6.33 7.22 2.70
N ILE A 163 -6.84 8.38 3.10
CA ILE A 163 -8.22 8.54 3.57
C ILE A 163 -9.21 8.04 2.54
N GLN A 164 -9.04 8.42 1.28
CA GLN A 164 -9.92 8.02 0.18
C GLN A 164 -9.79 6.53 -0.16
N HIS A 165 -8.55 6.01 -0.20
CA HIS A 165 -8.29 4.63 -0.58
C HIS A 165 -8.81 3.63 0.45
N TYR A 166 -8.55 3.90 1.74
CA TYR A 166 -8.96 3.02 2.84
C TYR A 166 -10.33 3.39 3.42
N HIS A 167 -11.07 4.33 2.81
CA HIS A 167 -12.38 4.78 3.29
C HIS A 167 -12.37 5.17 4.77
N LEU A 168 -11.30 5.86 5.22
CA LEU A 168 -11.13 6.15 6.64
C LEU A 168 -12.22 7.12 7.14
N PRO A 169 -12.87 6.82 8.27
CA PRO A 169 -13.92 7.68 8.84
C PRO A 169 -13.32 8.87 9.61
N VAL A 170 -12.44 9.64 8.96
CA VAL A 170 -11.76 10.80 9.53
C VAL A 170 -12.06 12.05 8.73
N GLY A 171 -11.97 13.20 9.39
CA GLY A 171 -12.16 14.50 8.72
C GLY A 171 -11.03 14.82 7.75
N THR A 172 -11.35 15.64 6.75
CA THR A 172 -10.38 16.24 5.82
C THR A 172 -10.36 17.75 6.00
N LEU A 173 -9.18 18.36 5.83
CA LEU A 173 -9.09 19.81 5.72
C LEU A 173 -9.73 20.25 4.40
N ARG A 174 -10.74 21.10 4.49
CA ARG A 174 -11.39 21.76 3.35
C ARG A 174 -11.39 23.26 3.58
N ILE A 175 -11.14 23.98 2.52
CA ILE A 175 -11.34 25.44 2.46
C ILE A 175 -12.81 25.70 2.12
#